data_01567f210b17c674cdb8ed3895517472
#
_entry.id   01567f210b17c674cdb8ed3895517472
#
_cell.length_a   1.000
_cell.length_b   1.000
_cell.length_c   1.000
_cell.angle_alpha   90.00
_cell.angle_beta   90.00
_cell.angle_gamma   90.00
#
_symmetry.space_group_name_H-M   'P 1'
#
loop_
_entity.id
_entity.type
_entity.pdbx_description
1 polymer ?
#
loop_
_entity_poly.entity_id
_entity_poly.type
_entity_poly.pdbx_seq_one_letter_code
_entity_poly.pdbx_strand_id
1 'polypeptide(L)'
;MRYITVEELSFYYDKEPVLEHINYSVDSGEFVTLTGENGAAKTTLIKASLGILQPRIGKVTISKTNTQGKKLRIAYLPQQIASFNAGFPSTVYEFVKSGRYPRKGWFRRLNAHDEEHIKASLDSVGMWEHRDKRLGSLSGGQKQRAVIARMFASDPDVFILDEPTTGMDAGSKNEFYE
;
A
#
# COMPACT_ATOMS: atom_id res chain seq x y z
N MET A 1 -3.19 -19.46 -6.20
CA MET A 1 -3.46 -18.70 -7.44
C MET A 1 -2.42 -17.61 -7.55
N ARG A 2 -1.76 -17.53 -8.69
CA ARG A 2 -0.70 -16.55 -8.90
C ARG A 2 -1.26 -15.16 -9.19
N TYR A 3 -0.82 -14.18 -8.42
CA TYR A 3 -1.27 -12.79 -8.56
C TYR A 3 -0.30 -11.93 -9.36
N ILE A 4 1.01 -12.12 -9.13
CA ILE A 4 2.06 -11.39 -9.84
C ILE A 4 3.10 -12.40 -10.32
N THR A 5 3.54 -12.25 -11.57
CA THR A 5 4.65 -13.01 -12.15
C THR A 5 5.61 -12.04 -12.80
N VAL A 6 6.87 -12.17 -12.47
CA VAL A 6 7.98 -11.40 -13.03
C VAL A 6 8.95 -12.36 -13.68
N GLU A 7 9.22 -12.18 -14.99
CA GLU A 7 10.04 -13.06 -15.82
C GLU A 7 11.13 -12.24 -16.51
N GLU A 8 12.39 -12.59 -16.24
CA GLU A 8 13.60 -11.99 -16.84
C GLU A 8 13.62 -10.45 -16.80
N LEU A 9 13.07 -9.86 -15.73
CA LEU A 9 12.92 -8.41 -15.62
C LEU A 9 14.28 -7.74 -15.48
N SER A 10 14.59 -6.84 -16.42
CA SER A 10 15.73 -5.92 -16.33
C SER A 10 15.26 -4.49 -16.51
N PHE A 11 15.74 -3.60 -15.65
CA PHE A 11 15.36 -2.19 -15.65
C PHE A 11 16.59 -1.28 -15.60
N TYR A 12 16.52 -0.19 -16.34
CA TYR A 12 17.59 0.81 -16.50
C TYR A 12 16.98 2.20 -16.36
N TYR A 13 17.59 3.09 -15.57
CA TYR A 13 17.21 4.51 -15.63
C TYR A 13 17.87 5.19 -16.84
N ASP A 14 19.14 4.93 -17.09
CA ASP A 14 19.88 5.40 -18.25
C ASP A 14 20.52 4.23 -18.99
N LYS A 15 21.85 4.13 -18.99
CA LYS A 15 22.62 3.07 -19.65
C LYS A 15 23.00 1.93 -18.71
N GLU A 16 23.12 2.22 -17.41
CA GLU A 16 23.51 1.23 -16.40
C GLU A 16 22.30 0.46 -15.89
N PRO A 17 22.41 -0.87 -15.76
CA PRO A 17 21.35 -1.69 -15.23
C PRO A 17 21.16 -1.42 -13.73
N VAL A 18 19.91 -1.31 -13.32
CA VAL A 18 19.51 -1.17 -11.92
C VAL A 18 18.91 -2.48 -11.39
N LEU A 19 18.26 -3.22 -12.27
CA LEU A 19 17.75 -4.58 -12.04
C LEU A 19 18.14 -5.43 -13.24
N GLU A 20 18.58 -6.67 -13.00
CA GLU A 20 18.99 -7.61 -14.05
C GLU A 20 18.43 -9.00 -13.80
N HIS A 21 17.79 -9.56 -14.80
CA HIS A 21 17.29 -10.94 -14.86
C HIS A 21 16.49 -11.39 -13.64
N ILE A 22 15.66 -10.48 -13.09
CA ILE A 22 14.84 -10.78 -11.90
C ILE A 22 13.68 -11.68 -12.28
N ASN A 23 13.55 -12.78 -11.53
CA ASN A 23 12.50 -13.77 -11.69
C ASN A 23 11.86 -14.05 -10.33
N TYR A 24 10.54 -13.85 -10.20
CA TYR A 24 9.76 -14.28 -9.04
C TYR A 24 8.28 -14.28 -9.31
N SER A 25 7.53 -14.85 -8.40
CA SER A 25 6.06 -14.77 -8.42
C SER A 25 5.53 -14.55 -7.02
N VAL A 26 4.30 -14.04 -6.94
CA VAL A 26 3.55 -13.87 -5.70
C VAL A 26 2.21 -14.58 -5.84
N ASP A 27 1.95 -15.54 -4.97
CA ASP A 27 0.73 -16.30 -4.93
C ASP A 27 -0.27 -15.76 -3.87
N SER A 28 -1.53 -16.12 -4.00
CA SER A 28 -2.55 -15.79 -3.01
C SER A 28 -2.22 -16.43 -1.66
N GLY A 29 -2.28 -15.63 -0.58
CA GLY A 29 -1.97 -16.07 0.77
C GLY A 29 -0.47 -16.16 1.08
N GLU A 30 0.38 -15.77 0.14
CA GLU A 30 1.82 -15.74 0.34
C GLU A 30 2.26 -14.42 0.98
N PHE A 31 3.25 -14.51 1.87
CA PHE A 31 3.96 -13.36 2.44
C PHE A 31 5.38 -13.33 1.85
N VAL A 32 5.69 -12.26 1.12
CA VAL A 32 6.99 -12.09 0.46
C VAL A 32 7.73 -10.90 1.06
N THR A 33 8.95 -11.11 1.52
CA THR A 33 9.82 -10.06 2.04
C THR A 33 10.94 -9.75 1.06
N LEU A 34 11.07 -8.47 0.69
CA LEU A 34 12.16 -7.97 -0.13
C LEU A 34 13.21 -7.34 0.78
N THR A 35 14.36 -7.99 0.92
CA THR A 35 15.48 -7.55 1.77
C THR A 35 16.66 -7.04 0.94
N GLY A 36 17.43 -6.13 1.50
CA GLY A 36 18.62 -5.56 0.86
C GLY A 36 18.98 -4.20 1.46
N GLU A 37 20.18 -3.75 1.19
CA GLU A 37 20.71 -2.46 1.66
C GLU A 37 19.92 -1.27 1.09
N ASN A 38 20.11 -0.09 1.68
CA ASN A 38 19.57 1.15 1.13
C ASN A 38 20.22 1.41 -0.24
N GLY A 39 19.40 1.72 -1.25
CA GLY A 39 19.88 1.85 -2.63
C GLY A 39 19.90 0.55 -3.45
N ALA A 40 19.59 -0.62 -2.87
CA ALA A 40 19.52 -1.91 -3.58
C ALA A 40 18.32 -2.03 -4.54
N ALA A 41 17.79 -0.93 -5.03
CA ALA A 41 16.70 -0.87 -6.02
C ALA A 41 15.37 -1.55 -5.61
N LYS A 42 15.12 -1.78 -4.32
CA LYS A 42 13.87 -2.40 -3.82
C LYS A 42 12.61 -1.67 -4.31
N THR A 43 12.56 -0.35 -4.13
CA THR A 43 11.46 0.51 -4.63
C THR A 43 11.30 0.43 -6.14
N THR A 44 12.42 0.34 -6.89
CA THR A 44 12.40 0.20 -8.35
C THR A 44 11.77 -1.13 -8.76
N LEU A 45 12.15 -2.22 -8.08
CA LEU A 45 11.58 -3.55 -8.32
C LEU A 45 10.07 -3.56 -8.04
N ILE A 46 9.63 -3.01 -6.91
CA ILE A 46 8.21 -2.90 -6.57
C ILE A 46 7.45 -2.11 -7.65
N LYS A 47 7.96 -0.95 -8.05
CA LYS A 47 7.31 -0.11 -9.07
C LYS A 47 7.28 -0.78 -10.45
N ALA A 48 8.33 -1.48 -10.84
CA ALA A 48 8.36 -2.24 -12.08
C ALA A 48 7.36 -3.40 -12.04
N SER A 49 7.27 -4.11 -10.92
CA SER A 49 6.32 -5.22 -10.71
C SER A 49 4.86 -4.78 -10.69
N LEU A 50 4.60 -3.51 -10.35
CA LEU A 50 3.27 -2.91 -10.41
C LEU A 50 2.94 -2.28 -11.78
N GLY A 51 3.88 -2.32 -12.72
CA GLY A 51 3.72 -1.68 -14.02
C GLY A 51 3.77 -0.14 -13.98
N ILE A 52 4.20 0.44 -12.85
CA ILE A 52 4.42 1.89 -12.71
C ILE A 52 5.67 2.30 -13.49
N LEU A 53 6.70 1.45 -13.46
CA LEU A 53 7.89 1.57 -14.29
C LEU A 53 7.87 0.47 -15.35
N GLN A 54 8.17 0.84 -16.59
CA GLN A 54 8.22 -0.12 -17.71
C GLN A 54 9.61 -0.75 -17.78
N PRO A 55 9.74 -2.08 -17.63
CA PRO A 55 11.03 -2.75 -17.80
C PRO A 55 11.50 -2.66 -19.26
N ARG A 56 12.80 -2.63 -19.47
CA ARG A 56 13.38 -2.71 -20.83
C ARG A 56 13.37 -4.13 -21.39
N ILE A 57 13.58 -5.11 -20.52
CA ILE A 57 13.64 -6.53 -20.86
C ILE A 57 12.76 -7.26 -19.86
N GLY A 58 12.20 -8.37 -20.29
CA GLY A 58 11.35 -9.22 -19.46
C GLY A 58 9.89 -8.84 -19.49
N LYS A 59 9.13 -9.51 -18.64
CA LYS A 59 7.67 -9.36 -18.62
C LYS A 59 7.16 -9.38 -17.19
N VAL A 60 6.18 -8.51 -16.92
CA VAL A 60 5.39 -8.54 -15.69
C VAL A 60 3.95 -8.88 -16.05
N THR A 61 3.42 -9.89 -15.40
CA THR A 61 2.03 -10.31 -15.54
C THR A 61 1.31 -10.17 -14.20
N ILE A 62 0.28 -9.34 -14.16
CA ILE A 62 -0.59 -9.18 -12.98
C ILE A 62 -1.93 -9.82 -13.29
N SER A 63 -2.43 -10.69 -12.41
CA SER A 63 -3.74 -11.31 -12.56
C SER A 63 -4.83 -10.25 -12.65
N LYS A 64 -5.79 -10.45 -13.55
CA LYS A 64 -6.95 -9.57 -13.64
C LYS A 64 -7.97 -9.83 -12.53
N THR A 65 -7.97 -11.04 -11.97
CA THR A 65 -8.96 -11.49 -11.00
C THR A 65 -8.31 -12.10 -9.76
N ASN A 66 -9.00 -12.02 -8.64
CA ASN A 66 -8.65 -12.70 -7.39
C ASN A 66 -9.19 -14.14 -7.38
N THR A 67 -8.98 -14.87 -6.27
CA THR A 67 -9.45 -16.25 -6.08
C THR A 67 -10.96 -16.42 -6.14
N GLN A 68 -11.72 -15.34 -6.01
CA GLN A 68 -13.20 -15.33 -6.11
C GLN A 68 -13.69 -14.92 -7.50
N GLY A 69 -12.80 -14.78 -8.49
CA GLY A 69 -13.14 -14.31 -9.83
C GLY A 69 -13.47 -12.81 -9.94
N LYS A 70 -13.33 -12.04 -8.86
CA LYS A 70 -13.51 -10.59 -8.84
C LYS A 70 -12.24 -9.89 -9.30
N LYS A 71 -12.36 -8.63 -9.77
CA LYS A 71 -11.22 -7.81 -10.16
C LYS A 71 -10.20 -7.74 -9.02
N LEU A 72 -8.96 -8.12 -9.29
CA LEU A 72 -7.84 -8.03 -8.34
C LEU A 72 -7.60 -6.58 -7.93
N ARG A 73 -7.44 -6.36 -6.64
CA ARG A 73 -7.15 -5.05 -6.06
C ARG A 73 -5.82 -5.10 -5.34
N ILE A 74 -4.95 -4.16 -5.67
CA ILE A 74 -3.64 -4.01 -5.07
C ILE A 74 -3.61 -2.68 -4.34
N ALA A 75 -3.21 -2.71 -3.07
CA ALA A 75 -2.89 -1.50 -2.31
C ALA A 75 -1.36 -1.38 -2.20
N TYR A 76 -0.83 -0.23 -2.58
CA TYR A 76 0.59 0.07 -2.54
C TYR A 76 0.85 1.27 -1.63
N LEU A 77 1.70 1.08 -0.63
CA LEU A 77 2.23 2.13 0.24
C LEU A 77 3.65 2.48 -0.22
N PRO A 78 3.86 3.63 -0.85
CA PRO A 78 5.20 4.07 -1.23
C PRO A 78 5.99 4.54 -0.01
N GLN A 79 7.33 4.46 -0.09
CA GLN A 79 8.26 4.90 0.95
C GLN A 79 8.02 6.36 1.39
N GLN A 80 7.73 7.25 0.44
CA GLN A 80 7.35 8.62 0.75
C GLN A 80 5.83 8.75 0.75
N ILE A 81 5.25 8.83 1.94
CA ILE A 81 3.85 9.22 2.09
C ILE A 81 3.78 10.72 1.80
N ALA A 82 2.93 11.10 0.85
CA ALA A 82 2.67 12.50 0.55
C ALA A 82 2.42 13.25 1.86
N SER A 83 3.24 14.26 2.14
CA SER A 83 3.14 15.05 3.36
C SER A 83 1.80 15.77 3.35
N PHE A 84 0.90 15.35 4.25
CA PHE A 84 -0.32 16.11 4.47
C PHE A 84 0.07 17.44 5.11
N ASN A 85 -0.15 18.53 4.39
CA ASN A 85 0.07 19.87 4.92
C ASN A 85 -0.85 20.12 6.13
N ALA A 86 -0.41 20.94 7.07
CA ALA A 86 -1.18 21.28 8.27
C ALA A 86 -2.60 21.82 7.96
N GLY A 87 -2.79 22.40 6.77
CA GLY A 87 -4.07 22.91 6.27
C GLY A 87 -4.97 21.86 5.59
N PHE A 88 -4.60 20.58 5.55
CA PHE A 88 -5.47 19.57 4.93
C PHE A 88 -6.76 19.40 5.77
N PRO A 89 -7.93 19.72 5.23
CA PRO A 89 -9.14 19.93 6.03
C PRO A 89 -9.81 18.63 6.52
N SER A 90 -9.44 17.49 5.95
CA SER A 90 -10.08 16.21 6.23
C SER A 90 -9.73 15.66 7.61
N THR A 91 -10.69 15.04 8.28
CA THR A 91 -10.48 14.22 9.47
C THR A 91 -9.84 12.88 9.10
N VAL A 92 -9.28 12.19 10.09
CA VAL A 92 -8.76 10.81 9.94
C VAL A 92 -9.86 9.88 9.44
N TYR A 93 -11.06 9.99 10.01
CA TYR A 93 -12.21 9.18 9.60
C TYR A 93 -12.57 9.39 8.12
N GLU A 94 -12.72 10.65 7.68
CA GLU A 94 -13.03 10.96 6.28
C GLU A 94 -11.97 10.45 5.31
N PHE A 95 -10.71 10.56 5.71
CA PHE A 95 -9.60 10.05 4.92
C PHE A 95 -9.64 8.53 4.77
N VAL A 96 -9.82 7.79 5.88
CA VAL A 96 -9.90 6.33 5.85
C VAL A 96 -11.16 5.88 5.09
N LYS A 97 -12.29 6.54 5.33
CA LYS A 97 -13.54 6.33 4.60
C LYS A 97 -13.37 6.45 3.09
N SER A 98 -12.50 7.36 2.62
CA SER A 98 -12.22 7.51 1.19
C SER A 98 -11.65 6.24 0.53
N GLY A 99 -11.05 5.33 1.31
CA GLY A 99 -10.60 4.02 0.85
C GLY A 99 -11.72 3.09 0.37
N ARG A 100 -12.96 3.30 0.82
CA ARG A 100 -14.12 2.47 0.43
C ARG A 100 -14.72 2.83 -0.93
N TYR A 101 -14.58 4.08 -1.38
CA TYR A 101 -15.21 4.54 -2.62
C TYR A 101 -14.79 3.79 -3.88
N PRO A 102 -13.52 3.41 -4.10
CA PRO A 102 -13.13 2.61 -5.27
C PRO A 102 -13.89 1.30 -5.40
N ARG A 103 -14.37 0.74 -4.28
CA ARG A 103 -15.15 -0.51 -4.23
C ARG A 103 -16.61 -0.29 -4.58
N LYS A 104 -17.19 0.83 -4.15
CA LYS A 104 -18.64 1.11 -4.25
C LYS A 104 -19.00 2.02 -5.42
N GLY A 105 -18.05 2.77 -5.96
CA GLY A 105 -18.30 3.85 -6.92
C GLY A 105 -18.65 5.17 -6.21
N TRP A 106 -18.29 6.27 -6.85
CA TRP A 106 -18.35 7.64 -6.29
C TRP A 106 -19.76 8.10 -5.87
N PHE A 107 -20.81 7.51 -6.46
CA PHE A 107 -22.20 7.90 -6.23
C PHE A 107 -22.99 6.97 -5.29
N ARG A 108 -22.37 5.92 -4.77
CA ARG A 108 -23.04 5.01 -3.83
C ARG A 108 -22.79 5.42 -2.39
N ARG A 109 -23.88 5.51 -1.62
CA ARG A 109 -23.79 5.69 -0.16
C ARG A 109 -23.15 4.46 0.49
N LEU A 110 -22.31 4.70 1.47
CA LEU A 110 -21.77 3.65 2.31
C LEU A 110 -22.90 3.10 3.19
N ASN A 111 -22.89 1.81 3.45
CA ASN A 111 -23.87 1.13 4.31
C ASN A 111 -23.23 0.78 5.66
N ALA A 112 -24.02 0.19 6.59
CA ALA A 112 -23.56 -0.17 7.93
C ALA A 112 -22.31 -1.09 7.90
N HIS A 113 -22.26 -2.05 6.99
CA HIS A 113 -21.09 -2.92 6.84
C HIS A 113 -19.82 -2.17 6.40
N ASP A 114 -19.97 -1.14 5.57
CA ASP A 114 -18.82 -0.29 5.20
C ASP A 114 -18.34 0.52 6.40
N GLU A 115 -19.24 1.03 7.23
CA GLU A 115 -18.91 1.77 8.45
C GLU A 115 -18.20 0.87 9.49
N GLU A 116 -18.67 -0.36 9.68
CA GLU A 116 -18.01 -1.37 10.53
C GLU A 116 -16.60 -1.68 10.02
N HIS A 117 -16.43 -1.81 8.71
CA HIS A 117 -15.13 -2.08 8.11
C HIS A 117 -14.16 -0.91 8.25
N ILE A 118 -14.64 0.34 8.11
CA ILE A 118 -13.84 1.55 8.37
C ILE A 118 -13.40 1.58 9.83
N LYS A 119 -14.33 1.31 10.77
CA LYS A 119 -14.03 1.24 12.20
C LYS A 119 -12.96 0.19 12.48
N ALA A 120 -13.14 -1.04 12.01
CA ALA A 120 -12.18 -2.13 12.18
C ALA A 120 -10.80 -1.78 11.59
N SER A 121 -10.76 -1.08 10.44
CA SER A 121 -9.52 -0.61 9.83
C SER A 121 -8.79 0.45 10.67
N LEU A 122 -9.52 1.32 11.36
CA LEU A 122 -8.96 2.30 12.30
C LEU A 122 -8.51 1.64 13.60
N ASP A 123 -9.30 0.71 14.12
CA ASP A 123 -8.99 -0.04 15.35
C ASP A 123 -7.70 -0.87 15.16
N SER A 124 -7.53 -1.54 14.01
CA SER A 124 -6.37 -2.40 13.73
C SER A 124 -5.01 -1.67 13.74
N VAL A 125 -5.01 -0.35 13.61
CA VAL A 125 -3.80 0.48 13.68
C VAL A 125 -3.81 1.45 14.87
N GLY A 126 -4.71 1.26 15.85
CA GLY A 126 -4.82 2.09 17.05
C GLY A 126 -5.22 3.55 16.78
N MET A 127 -5.98 3.80 15.69
CA MET A 127 -6.33 5.17 15.27
C MET A 127 -7.79 5.54 15.49
N TRP A 128 -8.62 4.65 16.05
CA TRP A 128 -10.04 4.93 16.26
C TRP A 128 -10.29 6.15 17.18
N GLU A 129 -9.54 6.26 18.28
CA GLU A 129 -9.65 7.41 19.20
C GLU A 129 -9.20 8.74 18.58
N HIS A 130 -8.50 8.66 17.44
CA HIS A 130 -8.02 9.82 16.71
C HIS A 130 -8.86 10.15 15.47
N ARG A 131 -9.98 9.43 15.22
CA ARG A 131 -10.80 9.51 14.01
C ARG A 131 -11.30 10.92 13.67
N ASP A 132 -11.58 11.74 14.71
CA ASP A 132 -12.11 13.10 14.54
C ASP A 132 -11.01 14.17 14.43
N LYS A 133 -9.72 13.79 14.65
CA LYS A 133 -8.60 14.71 14.49
C LYS A 133 -8.36 15.03 12.99
N ARG A 134 -7.91 16.25 12.72
CA ARG A 134 -7.46 16.63 11.37
C ARG A 134 -6.16 15.93 11.02
N LEU A 135 -6.04 15.44 9.79
CA LEU A 135 -4.82 14.77 9.32
C LEU A 135 -3.57 15.64 9.46
N GLY A 136 -3.71 16.95 9.20
CA GLY A 136 -2.59 17.89 9.32
C GLY A 136 -2.00 17.99 10.74
N SER A 137 -2.81 17.73 11.79
CA SER A 137 -2.38 17.81 13.19
C SER A 137 -1.70 16.53 13.72
N LEU A 138 -1.66 15.46 12.94
CA LEU A 138 -1.09 14.18 13.35
C LEU A 138 0.45 14.22 13.31
N SER A 139 1.08 13.42 14.19
CA SER A 139 2.51 13.10 14.10
C SER A 139 2.81 12.28 12.82
N GLY A 140 4.09 12.17 12.45
CA GLY A 140 4.49 11.36 11.29
C GLY A 140 4.02 9.92 11.38
N GLY A 141 4.22 9.25 12.52
CA GLY A 141 3.76 7.88 12.75
C GLY A 141 2.25 7.75 12.72
N GLN A 142 1.50 8.71 13.29
CA GLN A 142 0.04 8.71 13.20
C GLN A 142 -0.47 8.90 11.78
N LYS A 143 0.16 9.77 10.98
CA LYS A 143 -0.15 9.92 9.55
C LYS A 143 0.04 8.62 8.79
N GLN A 144 1.12 7.91 9.08
CA GLN A 144 1.43 6.64 8.46
C GLN A 144 0.39 5.58 8.83
N ARG A 145 0.05 5.46 10.11
CA ARG A 145 -1.04 4.57 10.58
C ARG A 145 -2.38 4.91 9.91
N ALA A 146 -2.72 6.18 9.75
CA ALA A 146 -3.93 6.59 9.04
C ALA A 146 -3.92 6.16 7.56
N VAL A 147 -2.77 6.24 6.86
CA VAL A 147 -2.65 5.75 5.49
C VAL A 147 -2.82 4.25 5.41
N ILE A 148 -2.26 3.49 6.35
CA ILE A 148 -2.41 2.04 6.43
C ILE A 148 -3.87 1.67 6.71
N ALA A 149 -4.53 2.35 7.64
CA ALA A 149 -5.97 2.17 7.88
C ALA A 149 -6.80 2.39 6.60
N ARG A 150 -6.47 3.41 5.81
CA ARG A 150 -7.13 3.66 4.52
C ARG A 150 -6.89 2.53 3.52
N MET A 151 -5.69 1.93 3.51
CA MET A 151 -5.40 0.77 2.69
C MET A 151 -6.25 -0.43 3.14
N PHE A 152 -6.34 -0.73 4.43
CA PHE A 152 -7.22 -1.78 4.96
C PHE A 152 -8.67 -1.51 4.61
N ALA A 153 -9.15 -0.27 4.76
CA ALA A 153 -10.51 0.11 4.36
C ALA A 153 -10.82 -0.17 2.89
N SER A 154 -9.84 -0.15 2.00
CA SER A 154 -10.05 -0.50 0.59
C SER A 154 -10.22 -2.00 0.36
N ASP A 155 -9.93 -2.84 1.36
CA ASP A 155 -10.04 -4.30 1.34
C ASP A 155 -9.37 -4.90 0.09
N PRO A 156 -8.03 -4.72 -0.05
CA PRO A 156 -7.29 -5.21 -1.21
C PRO A 156 -7.00 -6.71 -1.12
N ASP A 157 -6.74 -7.31 -2.26
CA ASP A 157 -6.33 -8.71 -2.38
C ASP A 157 -4.80 -8.87 -2.19
N VAL A 158 -4.04 -7.79 -2.45
CA VAL A 158 -2.58 -7.71 -2.30
C VAL A 158 -2.21 -6.41 -1.60
N PHE A 159 -1.40 -6.52 -0.56
CA PHE A 159 -0.74 -5.39 0.10
C PHE A 159 0.72 -5.32 -0.30
N ILE A 160 1.19 -4.14 -0.68
CA ILE A 160 2.60 -3.89 -0.94
C ILE A 160 3.03 -2.69 -0.11
N LEU A 161 4.01 -2.91 0.77
CA LEU A 161 4.53 -1.91 1.68
C LEU A 161 6.00 -1.67 1.35
N ASP A 162 6.35 -0.46 0.95
CA ASP A 162 7.71 -0.05 0.62
C ASP A 162 8.28 0.76 1.78
N GLU A 163 9.11 0.11 2.61
CA GLU A 163 9.71 0.68 3.82
C GLU A 163 8.68 1.36 4.76
N PRO A 164 7.65 0.63 5.24
CA PRO A 164 6.50 1.22 5.94
C PRO A 164 6.86 1.88 7.27
N THR A 165 8.05 1.67 7.81
CA THR A 165 8.50 2.24 9.09
C THR A 165 9.50 3.39 8.94
N THR A 166 9.79 3.81 7.70
CA THR A 166 10.68 4.96 7.46
C THR A 166 10.06 6.23 8.04
N GLY A 167 10.82 6.92 8.91
CA GLY A 167 10.36 8.14 9.59
C GLY A 167 9.53 7.90 10.86
N MET A 168 9.32 6.67 11.29
CA MET A 168 8.78 6.36 12.61
C MET A 168 9.89 6.38 13.68
N ASP A 169 9.55 6.84 14.89
CA ASP A 169 10.39 6.68 16.08
C ASP A 169 10.40 5.20 16.53
N ALA A 170 11.37 4.86 17.42
CA ALA A 170 11.57 3.47 17.85
C ALA A 170 10.34 2.87 18.55
N GLY A 171 9.58 3.65 19.33
CA GLY A 171 8.37 3.19 20.00
C GLY A 171 7.26 2.86 18.98
N SER A 172 7.01 3.76 18.04
CA SER A 172 6.03 3.57 16.98
C SER A 172 6.35 2.40 16.04
N LYS A 173 7.65 2.08 15.85
CA LYS A 173 8.06 0.91 15.06
C LYS A 173 7.68 -0.40 15.74
N ASN A 174 7.93 -0.51 17.05
CA ASN A 174 7.57 -1.73 17.78
C ASN A 174 6.06 -1.97 17.76
N GLU A 175 5.25 -0.94 18.02
CA GLU A 175 3.78 -1.02 17.94
C GLU A 175 3.25 -1.37 16.53
N PHE A 176 4.03 -1.12 15.49
CA PHE A 176 3.64 -1.42 14.10
C PHE A 176 3.79 -2.90 13.75
N TYR A 177 4.73 -3.60 14.39
CA TYR A 177 5.02 -5.02 14.12
C TYR A 177 4.32 -5.99 15.10
N GLU A 178 3.65 -5.51 16.14
CA GLU A 178 2.75 -6.26 17.03
C GLU A 178 1.33 -6.38 16.46
#